data_4900726ed0864beef0234666b5882912
#
_entry.id   4900726ed0864beef0234666b5882912
#
_cell.length_a   1.000
_cell.length_b   1.000
_cell.length_c   1.000
_cell.angle_alpha   90.00
_cell.angle_beta   90.00
_cell.angle_gamma   90.00
#
_symmetry.space_group_name_H-M   'P 1'
#
loop_
_entity.id
_entity.type
_entity.pdbx_description
1 polymer ?
#
loop_
_entity_poly.entity_id
_entity_poly.type
_entity_poly.pdbx_seq_one_letter_code
_entity_poly.pdbx_strand_id
1 'polypeptide(L)'
;MGIIGPNGSGKSTFLKCVYRVQKPTDGKITFNGTPLDELSYRESALQLAVVAQHNVYSFDFSVLEVVLMGRSPHKKMLERDNLNDYRIAREALATVGLADFEERSFATLSGGEQQRVILARALTQQTECLVLDEPTNHLDIKYQLQIMDIVKSLDLTVVAAVHDLNIAAMYCDRLVAIKDGQIVGMGTPRELLTEKFIYDMYEVRCRVDEEKSTGRINIVYLPQHWQ
;
A
#
# COMPACT_ATOMS: atom_id res chain seq x y z
N MET A 1 -9.18 1.07 -1.31
CA MET A 1 -9.70 -0.29 -1.01
C MET A 1 -8.67 -1.05 -0.18
N GLY A 2 -9.08 -1.65 0.94
CA GLY A 2 -8.21 -2.47 1.80
C GLY A 2 -8.43 -3.96 1.57
N ILE A 3 -7.35 -4.74 1.54
CA ILE A 3 -7.38 -6.19 1.54
C ILE A 3 -6.99 -6.66 2.94
N ILE A 4 -7.88 -7.37 3.63
CA ILE A 4 -7.69 -7.87 4.99
C ILE A 4 -7.73 -9.40 5.02
N GLY A 5 -7.15 -9.98 6.05
CA GLY A 5 -7.15 -11.43 6.28
C GLY A 5 -5.99 -11.87 7.15
N PRO A 6 -6.06 -13.06 7.74
CA PRO A 6 -4.97 -13.59 8.57
C PRO A 6 -3.68 -13.81 7.77
N ASN A 7 -2.58 -14.04 8.47
CA ASN A 7 -1.32 -14.39 7.83
C ASN A 7 -1.48 -15.69 7.04
N GLY A 8 -0.88 -15.74 5.84
CA GLY A 8 -1.01 -16.90 4.96
C GLY A 8 -2.34 -17.00 4.19
N SER A 9 -3.28 -16.07 4.35
CA SER A 9 -4.59 -16.11 3.65
C SER A 9 -4.51 -15.88 2.13
N GLY A 10 -3.35 -15.45 1.60
CA GLY A 10 -3.17 -15.20 0.16
C GLY A 10 -3.18 -13.74 -0.27
N LYS A 11 -3.26 -12.76 0.64
CA LYS A 11 -3.26 -11.30 0.32
C LYS A 11 -2.11 -10.89 -0.59
N SER A 12 -0.86 -11.15 -0.16
CA SER A 12 0.32 -10.78 -0.95
C SER A 12 0.43 -11.58 -2.24
N THR A 13 -0.02 -12.85 -2.27
CA THR A 13 -0.09 -13.63 -3.51
C THR A 13 -1.07 -13.00 -4.51
N PHE A 14 -2.24 -12.58 -4.03
CA PHE A 14 -3.22 -11.87 -4.84
C PHE A 14 -2.63 -10.54 -5.38
N LEU A 15 -2.01 -9.73 -4.51
CA LEU A 15 -1.37 -8.49 -4.94
C LEU A 15 -0.23 -8.73 -5.94
N LYS A 16 0.59 -9.79 -5.74
CA LYS A 16 1.66 -10.16 -6.69
C LYS A 16 1.12 -10.49 -8.08
N CYS A 17 -0.10 -11.04 -8.18
CA CYS A 17 -0.79 -11.20 -9.46
C CYS A 17 -1.22 -9.85 -10.04
N VAL A 18 -1.77 -8.94 -9.20
CA VAL A 18 -2.20 -7.60 -9.63
C VAL A 18 -1.04 -6.78 -10.19
N TYR A 19 0.12 -6.78 -9.52
CA TYR A 19 1.30 -6.06 -10.02
C TYR A 19 2.28 -6.93 -10.83
N ARG A 20 1.80 -8.08 -11.35
CA ARG A 20 2.46 -8.91 -12.38
C ARG A 20 3.80 -9.52 -12.00
N VAL A 21 4.11 -9.66 -10.72
CA VAL A 21 5.25 -10.44 -10.23
C VAL A 21 4.93 -11.94 -10.30
N GLN A 22 3.66 -12.30 -10.17
CA GLN A 22 3.18 -13.67 -10.30
C GLN A 22 2.06 -13.72 -11.34
N LYS A 23 2.08 -14.73 -12.20
CA LYS A 23 0.99 -14.96 -13.16
C LYS A 23 -0.14 -15.73 -12.46
N PRO A 24 -1.41 -15.28 -12.57
CA PRO A 24 -2.55 -16.05 -12.08
C PRO A 24 -2.65 -17.39 -12.85
N THR A 25 -3.03 -18.45 -12.15
CA THR A 25 -3.24 -19.78 -12.76
C THR A 25 -4.48 -19.77 -13.65
N ASP A 26 -5.50 -19.04 -13.24
CA ASP A 26 -6.76 -18.87 -13.96
C ASP A 26 -7.36 -17.48 -13.69
N GLY A 27 -8.33 -17.08 -14.50
CA GLY A 27 -8.97 -15.78 -14.41
C GLY A 27 -8.21 -14.68 -15.15
N LYS A 28 -8.79 -13.46 -15.13
CA LYS A 28 -8.25 -12.27 -15.79
C LYS A 28 -8.23 -11.08 -14.83
N ILE A 29 -7.18 -10.30 -14.90
CA ILE A 29 -7.06 -9.02 -14.20
C ILE A 29 -7.11 -7.93 -15.26
N THR A 30 -8.04 -6.98 -15.12
CA THR A 30 -8.18 -5.87 -16.05
C THR A 30 -7.89 -4.55 -15.34
N PHE A 31 -7.27 -3.62 -16.06
CA PHE A 31 -7.11 -2.23 -15.64
C PHE A 31 -7.78 -1.33 -16.68
N ASN A 32 -8.74 -0.51 -16.24
CA ASN A 32 -9.57 0.33 -17.12
C ASN A 32 -10.16 -0.44 -18.33
N GLY A 33 -10.58 -1.69 -18.09
CA GLY A 33 -11.16 -2.56 -19.11
C GLY A 33 -10.15 -3.32 -19.98
N THR A 34 -8.86 -2.99 -19.92
CA THR A 34 -7.79 -3.68 -20.66
C THR A 34 -7.19 -4.81 -19.81
N PRO A 35 -7.10 -6.06 -20.31
CA PRO A 35 -6.42 -7.15 -19.63
C PRO A 35 -4.94 -6.81 -19.37
N LEU A 36 -4.46 -7.03 -18.15
CA LEU A 36 -3.07 -6.71 -17.78
C LEU A 36 -2.03 -7.54 -18.55
N ASP A 37 -2.38 -8.72 -19.00
CA ASP A 37 -1.50 -9.59 -19.80
C ASP A 37 -1.34 -9.13 -21.24
N GLU A 38 -2.22 -8.28 -21.75
CA GLU A 38 -2.12 -7.64 -23.07
C GLU A 38 -1.21 -6.40 -23.05
N LEU A 39 -0.96 -5.82 -21.86
CA LEU A 39 -0.04 -4.69 -21.70
C LEU A 39 1.41 -5.16 -21.61
N SER A 40 2.35 -4.42 -22.17
CA SER A 40 3.76 -4.55 -21.83
C SER A 40 4.00 -4.21 -20.35
N TYR A 41 5.13 -4.65 -19.76
CA TYR A 41 5.48 -4.27 -18.40
C TYR A 41 5.63 -2.74 -18.24
N ARG A 42 6.11 -2.06 -19.27
CA ARG A 42 6.24 -0.61 -19.28
C ARG A 42 4.87 0.08 -19.27
N GLU A 43 3.94 -0.36 -20.11
CA GLU A 43 2.58 0.19 -20.14
C GLU A 43 1.84 -0.02 -18.82
N SER A 44 1.94 -1.21 -18.22
CA SER A 44 1.35 -1.43 -16.89
C SER A 44 2.04 -0.59 -15.81
N ALA A 45 3.36 -0.37 -15.88
CA ALA A 45 4.08 0.49 -14.95
C ALA A 45 3.75 1.98 -15.12
N LEU A 46 3.22 2.42 -16.24
CA LEU A 46 2.68 3.78 -16.42
C LEU A 46 1.27 3.96 -15.83
N GLN A 47 0.60 2.87 -15.48
CA GLN A 47 -0.77 2.90 -14.93
C GLN A 47 -0.82 2.50 -13.46
N LEU A 48 0.12 1.69 -12.99
CA LEU A 48 0.12 1.07 -11.68
C LEU A 48 1.47 1.23 -10.99
N ALA A 49 1.52 1.98 -9.90
CA ALA A 49 2.68 2.05 -9.02
C ALA A 49 2.58 1.04 -7.87
N VAL A 50 3.72 0.57 -7.37
CA VAL A 50 3.78 -0.47 -6.34
C VAL A 50 4.75 -0.10 -5.24
N VAL A 51 4.28 -0.20 -4.00
CA VAL A 51 5.11 -0.26 -2.79
C VAL A 51 5.05 -1.69 -2.27
N ALA A 52 6.09 -2.47 -2.55
CA ALA A 52 6.19 -3.87 -2.14
C ALA A 52 6.71 -3.99 -0.70
N GLN A 53 6.39 -5.11 -0.05
CA GLN A 53 6.71 -5.40 1.36
C GLN A 53 8.21 -5.35 1.69
N HIS A 54 9.06 -5.76 0.75
CA HIS A 54 10.51 -5.83 0.96
C HIS A 54 11.25 -5.09 -0.14
N ASN A 55 11.98 -4.05 0.25
CA ASN A 55 12.91 -3.36 -0.61
C ASN A 55 14.30 -3.44 0.04
N VAL A 56 15.13 -4.38 -0.40
CA VAL A 56 16.53 -4.46 0.04
C VAL A 56 17.37 -3.68 -0.96
N TYR A 57 17.99 -2.62 -0.49
CA TYR A 57 18.94 -1.85 -1.27
C TYR A 57 20.35 -2.16 -0.77
N SER A 58 21.15 -2.81 -1.61
CA SER A 58 22.53 -3.19 -1.30
C SER A 58 23.56 -2.12 -1.70
N PHE A 59 23.10 -1.01 -2.27
CA PHE A 59 23.93 0.08 -2.78
C PHE A 59 23.70 1.36 -2.00
N ASP A 60 24.73 2.20 -1.93
CA ASP A 60 24.68 3.49 -1.27
C ASP A 60 24.14 4.56 -2.24
N PHE A 61 22.79 4.61 -2.34
CA PHE A 61 22.09 5.63 -3.12
C PHE A 61 21.67 6.78 -2.23
N SER A 62 21.71 8.00 -2.77
CA SER A 62 21.02 9.14 -2.16
C SER A 62 19.50 8.97 -2.22
N VAL A 63 18.80 9.66 -1.33
CA VAL A 63 17.34 9.68 -1.32
C VAL A 63 16.77 10.10 -2.67
N LEU A 64 17.36 11.15 -3.27
CA LEU A 64 16.92 11.65 -4.58
C LEU A 64 17.10 10.61 -5.69
N GLU A 65 18.22 9.88 -5.70
CA GLU A 65 18.47 8.81 -6.68
C GLU A 65 17.43 7.69 -6.54
N VAL A 66 17.09 7.26 -5.31
CA VAL A 66 16.06 6.25 -5.08
C VAL A 66 14.70 6.74 -5.61
N VAL A 67 14.34 7.99 -5.37
CA VAL A 67 13.06 8.56 -5.81
C VAL A 67 13.01 8.69 -7.33
N LEU A 68 14.10 9.11 -7.98
CA LEU A 68 14.22 9.19 -9.44
C LEU A 68 14.06 7.84 -10.15
N MET A 69 14.37 6.71 -9.49
CA MET A 69 14.11 5.38 -10.07
C MET A 69 12.62 5.19 -10.45
N GLY A 70 11.69 5.88 -9.78
CA GLY A 70 10.28 5.86 -10.14
C GLY A 70 9.97 6.46 -11.52
N ARG A 71 10.89 7.24 -12.10
CA ARG A 71 10.75 7.81 -13.45
C ARG A 71 11.09 6.82 -14.58
N SER A 72 11.66 5.66 -14.25
CA SER A 72 12.13 4.66 -15.24
C SER A 72 11.08 4.29 -16.30
N PRO A 73 9.78 4.08 -16.01
CA PRO A 73 8.78 3.75 -17.03
C PRO A 73 8.56 4.86 -18.07
N HIS A 74 8.85 6.12 -17.74
CA HIS A 74 8.70 7.26 -18.63
C HIS A 74 9.84 7.43 -19.61
N LYS A 75 10.95 6.71 -19.43
CA LYS A 75 12.20 6.88 -20.18
C LYS A 75 12.41 5.83 -21.25
N LYS A 76 13.17 6.20 -22.26
CA LYS A 76 13.76 5.26 -23.19
C LYS A 76 15.02 4.63 -22.59
N MET A 77 15.47 3.53 -23.15
CA MET A 77 16.71 2.89 -22.74
C MET A 77 17.88 3.88 -22.85
N LEU A 78 18.67 4.03 -21.77
CA LEU A 78 19.79 4.95 -21.63
C LEU A 78 19.44 6.46 -21.62
N GLU A 79 18.17 6.82 -21.54
CA GLU A 79 17.76 8.21 -21.36
C GLU A 79 18.07 8.69 -19.94
N ARG A 80 18.78 9.82 -19.84
CA ARG A 80 19.15 10.43 -18.54
C ARG A 80 17.97 11.18 -17.93
N ASP A 81 18.03 11.39 -16.61
CA ASP A 81 17.09 12.24 -15.90
C ASP A 81 17.18 13.68 -16.42
N ASN A 82 16.05 14.29 -16.65
CA ASN A 82 15.91 15.67 -17.10
C ASN A 82 15.36 16.56 -15.98
N LEU A 83 15.36 17.89 -16.18
CA LEU A 83 14.92 18.85 -15.19
C LEU A 83 13.47 18.60 -14.69
N ASN A 84 12.60 18.08 -15.55
CA ASN A 84 11.23 17.74 -15.16
C ASN A 84 11.19 16.51 -14.25
N ASP A 85 12.04 15.51 -14.47
CA ASP A 85 12.12 14.34 -13.58
C ASP A 85 12.58 14.76 -12.18
N TYR A 86 13.60 15.63 -12.09
CA TYR A 86 14.06 16.19 -10.82
C TYR A 86 12.97 17.00 -10.11
N ARG A 87 12.19 17.80 -10.85
CA ARG A 87 11.08 18.56 -10.28
C ARG A 87 10.02 17.62 -9.68
N ILE A 88 9.61 16.58 -10.42
CA ILE A 88 8.64 15.58 -9.97
C ILE A 88 9.16 14.83 -8.73
N ALA A 89 10.44 14.46 -8.72
CA ALA A 89 11.05 13.77 -7.58
C ALA A 89 11.03 14.64 -6.32
N ARG A 90 11.35 15.94 -6.43
CA ARG A 90 11.31 16.89 -5.31
C ARG A 90 9.90 17.14 -4.80
N GLU A 91 8.93 17.26 -5.69
CA GLU A 91 7.51 17.37 -5.33
C GLU A 91 7.02 16.11 -4.57
N ALA A 92 7.43 14.92 -5.00
CA ALA A 92 7.11 13.69 -4.30
C ALA A 92 7.78 13.63 -2.91
N LEU A 93 9.05 14.05 -2.78
CA LEU A 93 9.73 14.16 -1.49
C LEU A 93 9.04 15.16 -0.56
N ALA A 94 8.61 16.31 -1.07
CA ALA A 94 7.85 17.27 -0.30
C ALA A 94 6.51 16.70 0.18
N THR A 95 5.80 15.95 -0.68
CA THR A 95 4.53 15.27 -0.34
C THR A 95 4.69 14.32 0.84
N VAL A 96 5.81 13.61 0.93
CA VAL A 96 6.08 12.67 2.03
C VAL A 96 6.82 13.32 3.22
N GLY A 97 7.02 14.64 3.20
CA GLY A 97 7.66 15.40 4.28
C GLY A 97 9.15 15.14 4.41
N LEU A 98 9.86 14.95 3.29
CA LEU A 98 11.31 14.67 3.23
C LEU A 98 12.05 15.60 2.24
N ALA A 99 11.57 16.83 2.02
CA ALA A 99 12.17 17.76 1.07
C ALA A 99 13.67 18.04 1.30
N ASP A 100 14.09 18.09 2.58
CA ASP A 100 15.48 18.40 2.95
C ASP A 100 16.39 17.15 2.99
N PHE A 101 15.93 16.00 2.48
CA PHE A 101 16.65 14.73 2.59
C PHE A 101 17.35 14.29 1.28
N GLU A 102 17.27 15.10 0.23
CA GLU A 102 17.71 14.74 -1.13
C GLU A 102 19.10 14.08 -1.19
N GLU A 103 20.07 14.70 -0.49
CA GLU A 103 21.48 14.30 -0.53
C GLU A 103 21.86 13.26 0.54
N ARG A 104 20.92 12.88 1.43
CA ARG A 104 21.20 11.87 2.46
C ARG A 104 21.32 10.50 1.82
N SER A 105 22.22 9.66 2.36
CA SER A 105 22.25 8.25 2.02
C SER A 105 20.98 7.56 2.50
N PHE A 106 20.30 6.85 1.60
CA PHE A 106 19.08 6.06 1.90
C PHE A 106 19.33 5.05 3.01
N ALA A 107 20.52 4.43 3.05
CA ALA A 107 20.88 3.42 4.03
C ALA A 107 20.95 3.96 5.48
N THR A 108 21.14 5.27 5.66
CA THR A 108 21.25 5.91 6.99
C THR A 108 19.90 6.32 7.58
N LEU A 109 18.82 6.18 6.82
CA LEU A 109 17.48 6.57 7.24
C LEU A 109 16.87 5.55 8.20
N SER A 110 16.00 6.03 9.11
CA SER A 110 15.12 5.17 9.91
C SER A 110 14.13 4.41 9.00
N GLY A 111 13.59 3.28 9.49
CA GLY A 111 12.63 2.47 8.73
C GLY A 111 11.41 3.27 8.24
N GLY A 112 10.89 4.19 9.06
CA GLY A 112 9.77 5.05 8.68
C GLY A 112 10.14 6.10 7.63
N GLU A 113 11.37 6.63 7.65
CA GLU A 113 11.88 7.53 6.60
C GLU A 113 12.11 6.75 5.31
N GLN A 114 12.74 5.57 5.37
CA GLN A 114 12.91 4.71 4.19
C GLN A 114 11.58 4.39 3.53
N GLN A 115 10.57 4.02 4.31
CA GLN A 115 9.24 3.70 3.77
C GLN A 115 8.59 4.91 3.08
N ARG A 116 8.76 6.12 3.61
CA ARG A 116 8.29 7.35 2.96
C ARG A 116 9.07 7.67 1.67
N VAL A 117 10.37 7.40 1.62
CA VAL A 117 11.16 7.53 0.38
C VAL A 117 10.66 6.53 -0.68
N ILE A 118 10.35 5.30 -0.30
CA ILE A 118 9.78 4.30 -1.21
C ILE A 118 8.39 4.73 -1.71
N LEU A 119 7.57 5.32 -0.84
CA LEU A 119 6.31 5.92 -1.26
C LEU A 119 6.54 7.08 -2.24
N ALA A 120 7.48 7.99 -1.97
CA ALA A 120 7.84 9.08 -2.89
C ALA A 120 8.29 8.54 -4.26
N ARG A 121 9.11 7.47 -4.29
CA ARG A 121 9.47 6.78 -5.53
C ARG A 121 8.25 6.30 -6.31
N ALA A 122 7.28 5.71 -5.62
CA ALA A 122 6.04 5.27 -6.27
C ALA A 122 5.24 6.46 -6.81
N LEU A 123 5.17 7.58 -6.09
CA LEU A 123 4.47 8.79 -6.53
C LEU A 123 5.10 9.44 -7.76
N THR A 124 6.44 9.38 -7.91
CA THR A 124 7.12 9.92 -9.11
C THR A 124 6.77 9.17 -10.39
N GLN A 125 6.19 7.98 -10.27
CA GLN A 125 5.71 7.21 -11.41
C GLN A 125 4.44 7.85 -12.04
N GLN A 126 3.72 8.71 -11.29
CA GLN A 126 2.54 9.47 -11.73
C GLN A 126 1.46 8.57 -12.35
N THR A 127 1.06 7.54 -11.64
CA THR A 127 0.07 6.55 -12.06
C THR A 127 -1.31 6.85 -11.51
N GLU A 128 -2.36 6.28 -12.10
CA GLU A 128 -3.73 6.38 -11.62
C GLU A 128 -4.04 5.45 -10.44
N CYS A 129 -3.23 4.40 -10.27
CA CYS A 129 -3.41 3.40 -9.23
C CYS A 129 -2.11 3.15 -8.45
N LEU A 130 -2.25 3.02 -7.14
CA LEU A 130 -1.16 2.70 -6.21
C LEU A 130 -1.50 1.41 -5.45
N VAL A 131 -0.63 0.41 -5.57
CA VAL A 131 -0.72 -0.84 -4.80
C VAL A 131 0.27 -0.80 -3.65
N LEU A 132 -0.23 -1.07 -2.44
CA LEU A 132 0.56 -1.10 -1.21
C LEU A 132 0.48 -2.50 -0.60
N ASP A 133 1.60 -3.21 -0.59
CA ASP A 133 1.68 -4.55 0.04
C ASP A 133 2.27 -4.41 1.45
N GLU A 134 1.39 -4.32 2.45
CA GLU A 134 1.73 -4.15 3.87
C GLU A 134 2.61 -2.92 4.17
N PRO A 135 2.21 -1.70 3.75
CA PRO A 135 3.06 -0.52 3.78
C PRO A 135 3.41 -0.05 5.20
N THR A 136 2.69 -0.53 6.20
CA THR A 136 2.84 -0.13 7.60
C THR A 136 3.52 -1.19 8.47
N ASN A 137 3.94 -2.31 7.88
CA ASN A 137 4.52 -3.42 8.62
C ASN A 137 5.86 -3.01 9.25
N HIS A 138 6.12 -3.46 10.48
CA HIS A 138 7.33 -3.16 11.28
C HIS A 138 7.56 -1.67 11.61
N LEU A 139 6.57 -0.82 11.42
CA LEU A 139 6.65 0.60 11.78
C LEU A 139 5.94 0.88 13.11
N ASP A 140 6.46 1.84 13.86
CA ASP A 140 5.76 2.39 15.01
C ASP A 140 4.45 3.07 14.59
N ILE A 141 3.46 3.06 15.48
CA ILE A 141 2.11 3.59 15.21
C ILE A 141 2.11 5.00 14.62
N LYS A 142 3.02 5.87 15.08
CA LYS A 142 3.19 7.22 14.54
C LYS A 142 3.46 7.21 13.03
N TYR A 143 4.39 6.37 12.59
CA TYR A 143 4.78 6.28 11.18
C TYR A 143 3.75 5.55 10.34
N GLN A 144 3.06 4.56 10.92
CA GLN A 144 1.92 3.92 10.26
C GLN A 144 0.84 4.94 9.91
N LEU A 145 0.41 5.75 10.88
CA LEU A 145 -0.60 6.79 10.66
C LEU A 145 -0.12 7.85 9.66
N GLN A 146 1.13 8.31 9.77
CA GLN A 146 1.69 9.27 8.80
C GLN A 146 1.63 8.76 7.36
N ILE A 147 2.01 7.50 7.11
CA ILE A 147 1.94 6.92 5.76
C ILE A 147 0.50 6.85 5.28
N MET A 148 -0.42 6.39 6.14
CA MET A 148 -1.82 6.27 5.77
C MET A 148 -2.49 7.63 5.55
N ASP A 149 -2.13 8.67 6.33
CA ASP A 149 -2.59 10.05 6.14
C ASP A 149 -2.12 10.59 4.78
N ILE A 150 -0.84 10.41 4.44
CA ILE A 150 -0.31 10.77 3.13
C ILE A 150 -1.10 10.07 2.03
N VAL A 151 -1.22 8.73 2.11
CA VAL A 151 -1.94 7.92 1.13
C VAL A 151 -3.41 8.36 0.98
N LYS A 152 -4.08 8.68 2.09
CA LYS A 152 -5.48 9.15 2.07
C LYS A 152 -5.64 10.54 1.45
N SER A 153 -4.60 11.38 1.51
CA SER A 153 -4.60 12.70 0.90
C SER A 153 -4.35 12.69 -0.62
N LEU A 154 -3.92 11.56 -1.17
CA LEU A 154 -3.68 11.43 -2.61
C LEU A 154 -4.99 11.27 -3.37
N ASP A 155 -5.10 11.92 -4.51
CA ASP A 155 -6.23 11.72 -5.45
C ASP A 155 -5.92 10.54 -6.39
N LEU A 156 -5.79 9.35 -5.81
CA LEU A 156 -5.43 8.12 -6.51
C LEU A 156 -6.35 6.97 -6.10
N THR A 157 -6.53 6.02 -7.02
CA THR A 157 -7.08 4.71 -6.65
C THR A 157 -6.02 3.92 -5.89
N VAL A 158 -6.31 3.57 -4.62
CA VAL A 158 -5.37 2.82 -3.78
C VAL A 158 -5.91 1.43 -3.45
N VAL A 159 -5.07 0.41 -3.62
CA VAL A 159 -5.31 -0.97 -3.17
C VAL A 159 -4.21 -1.33 -2.18
N ALA A 160 -4.58 -1.60 -0.92
CA ALA A 160 -3.61 -1.86 0.13
C ALA A 160 -3.91 -3.16 0.88
N ALA A 161 -2.91 -4.03 1.05
CA ALA A 161 -2.99 -5.07 2.06
C ALA A 161 -2.73 -4.45 3.43
N VAL A 162 -3.68 -4.60 4.36
CA VAL A 162 -3.64 -3.99 5.69
C VAL A 162 -3.80 -5.08 6.75
N HIS A 163 -2.91 -5.10 7.73
CA HIS A 163 -2.97 -6.08 8.82
C HIS A 163 -3.83 -5.61 10.00
N ASP A 164 -3.74 -4.35 10.35
CA ASP A 164 -4.46 -3.77 11.48
C ASP A 164 -5.89 -3.40 11.05
N LEU A 165 -6.89 -4.01 11.71
CA LEU A 165 -8.29 -3.79 11.37
C LEU A 165 -8.76 -2.38 11.75
N ASN A 166 -8.18 -1.74 12.78
CA ASN A 166 -8.50 -0.36 13.11
C ASN A 166 -7.94 0.61 12.06
N ILE A 167 -6.72 0.36 11.56
CA ILE A 167 -6.17 1.11 10.42
C ILE A 167 -7.03 0.89 9.17
N ALA A 168 -7.43 -0.34 8.88
CA ALA A 168 -8.31 -0.64 7.77
C ALA A 168 -9.67 0.07 7.88
N ALA A 169 -10.27 0.08 9.09
CA ALA A 169 -11.53 0.77 9.37
C ALA A 169 -11.41 2.30 9.23
N MET A 170 -10.26 2.85 9.59
CA MET A 170 -10.02 4.30 9.60
C MET A 170 -9.74 4.88 8.20
N TYR A 171 -9.04 4.13 7.35
CA TYR A 171 -8.52 4.66 6.09
C TYR A 171 -9.14 4.08 4.84
N CYS A 172 -9.73 2.89 4.89
CA CYS A 172 -10.26 2.24 3.70
C CYS A 172 -11.75 2.55 3.50
N ASP A 173 -12.14 2.91 2.29
CA ASP A 173 -13.54 3.14 1.93
C ASP A 173 -14.28 1.81 1.71
N ARG A 174 -13.56 0.80 1.22
CA ARG A 174 -14.06 -0.58 1.02
C ARG A 174 -13.00 -1.60 1.43
N LEU A 175 -13.47 -2.73 1.91
CA LEU A 175 -12.65 -3.87 2.32
C LEU A 175 -12.99 -5.11 1.49
N VAL A 176 -11.97 -5.90 1.21
CA VAL A 176 -12.06 -7.28 0.68
C VAL A 176 -11.37 -8.18 1.68
N ALA A 177 -12.08 -9.15 2.21
CA ALA A 177 -11.55 -10.10 3.18
C ALA A 177 -11.19 -11.42 2.49
N ILE A 178 -9.95 -11.85 2.68
CA ILE A 178 -9.42 -13.11 2.12
C ILE A 178 -9.08 -14.06 3.27
N LYS A 179 -9.60 -15.29 3.21
CA LYS A 179 -9.26 -16.40 4.11
C LYS A 179 -9.06 -17.66 3.28
N ASP A 180 -7.97 -18.40 3.53
CA ASP A 180 -7.65 -19.65 2.83
C ASP A 180 -7.70 -19.56 1.28
N GLY A 181 -7.21 -18.43 0.74
CA GLY A 181 -7.20 -18.15 -0.69
C GLY A 181 -8.56 -17.79 -1.30
N GLN A 182 -9.60 -17.62 -0.49
CA GLN A 182 -10.95 -17.29 -0.96
C GLN A 182 -11.38 -15.91 -0.44
N ILE A 183 -12.17 -15.19 -1.25
CA ILE A 183 -12.87 -13.98 -0.80
C ILE A 183 -14.06 -14.41 0.03
N VAL A 184 -14.03 -14.09 1.33
CA VAL A 184 -15.09 -14.45 2.30
C VAL A 184 -15.99 -13.27 2.64
N GLY A 185 -15.67 -12.08 2.17
CA GLY A 185 -16.51 -10.90 2.36
C GLY A 185 -16.00 -9.67 1.64
N MET A 186 -16.92 -8.79 1.27
CA MET A 186 -16.64 -7.49 0.65
C MET A 186 -17.67 -6.47 1.14
N GLY A 187 -17.24 -5.26 1.44
CA GLY A 187 -18.14 -4.19 1.87
C GLY A 187 -17.39 -2.97 2.39
N THR A 188 -18.10 -2.03 2.95
CA THR A 188 -17.53 -0.95 3.75
C THR A 188 -17.01 -1.51 5.09
N PRO A 189 -16.09 -0.82 5.77
CA PRO A 189 -15.66 -1.23 7.10
C PRO A 189 -16.84 -1.49 8.06
N ARG A 190 -17.85 -0.63 8.01
CA ARG A 190 -19.06 -0.74 8.85
C ARG A 190 -19.90 -2.00 8.56
N GLU A 191 -20.02 -2.37 7.28
CA GLU A 191 -20.78 -3.56 6.88
C GLU A 191 -20.02 -4.85 7.20
N LEU A 192 -18.70 -4.84 7.05
CA LEU A 192 -17.89 -6.04 7.11
C LEU A 192 -17.34 -6.34 8.50
N LEU A 193 -16.85 -5.32 9.23
CA LEU A 193 -16.13 -5.51 10.50
C LEU A 193 -17.09 -5.65 11.68
N THR A 194 -17.86 -6.73 11.72
CA THR A 194 -18.69 -7.13 12.85
C THR A 194 -17.93 -8.05 13.80
N GLU A 195 -18.31 -8.10 15.07
CA GLU A 195 -17.72 -8.99 16.08
C GLU A 195 -17.72 -10.44 15.61
N LYS A 196 -18.86 -10.89 15.05
CA LYS A 196 -18.99 -12.25 14.51
C LYS A 196 -18.03 -12.47 13.34
N PHE A 197 -17.97 -11.54 12.38
CA PHE A 197 -17.10 -11.68 11.23
C PHE A 197 -15.61 -11.70 11.63
N ILE A 198 -15.21 -10.85 12.57
CA ILE A 198 -13.84 -10.82 13.08
C ILE A 198 -13.49 -12.13 13.78
N TYR A 199 -14.41 -12.67 14.58
CA TYR A 199 -14.22 -13.96 15.22
C TYR A 199 -14.08 -15.10 14.19
N ASP A 200 -14.97 -15.18 13.19
CA ASP A 200 -14.93 -16.19 12.14
C ASP A 200 -13.65 -16.11 11.29
N MET A 201 -13.08 -14.90 11.14
CA MET A 201 -11.86 -14.65 10.37
C MET A 201 -10.58 -14.95 11.14
N TYR A 202 -10.47 -14.43 12.37
CA TYR A 202 -9.21 -14.35 13.11
C TYR A 202 -9.22 -15.16 14.42
N GLU A 203 -10.37 -15.77 14.78
CA GLU A 203 -10.57 -16.52 16.03
C GLU A 203 -10.30 -15.69 17.29
N VAL A 204 -10.48 -14.36 17.18
CA VAL A 204 -10.27 -13.39 18.25
C VAL A 204 -11.61 -12.76 18.63
N ARG A 205 -11.93 -12.77 19.93
CA ARG A 205 -13.08 -12.04 20.45
C ARG A 205 -12.76 -10.55 20.48
N CYS A 206 -13.73 -9.76 20.10
CA CYS A 206 -13.64 -8.29 20.15
C CYS A 206 -14.99 -7.69 20.46
N ARG A 207 -14.97 -6.41 20.79
CA ARG A 207 -16.14 -5.53 20.78
C ARG A 207 -15.94 -4.52 19.66
N VAL A 208 -16.96 -4.28 18.89
CA VAL A 208 -16.97 -3.31 17.79
C VAL A 208 -17.86 -2.15 18.20
N ASP A 209 -17.25 -1.01 18.44
CA ASP A 209 -17.93 0.23 18.82
C ASP A 209 -17.95 1.18 17.61
N GLU A 210 -19.05 1.90 17.42
CA GLU A 210 -19.15 2.98 16.45
C GLU A 210 -19.13 4.32 17.20
N GLU A 211 -18.16 5.17 16.88
CA GLU A 211 -18.11 6.52 17.44
C GLU A 211 -19.24 7.38 16.85
N LYS A 212 -20.17 7.79 17.69
CA LYS A 212 -21.40 8.50 17.27
C LYS A 212 -21.16 9.82 16.53
N SER A 213 -20.03 10.49 16.82
CA SER A 213 -19.71 11.79 16.22
C SER A 213 -19.14 11.69 14.80
N THR A 214 -18.41 10.61 14.51
CA THR A 214 -17.66 10.44 13.25
C THR A 214 -18.15 9.26 12.41
N GLY A 215 -18.95 8.36 13.00
CA GLY A 215 -19.33 7.08 12.38
C GLY A 215 -18.18 6.10 12.22
N ARG A 216 -17.03 6.36 12.85
CA ARG A 216 -15.85 5.51 12.76
C ARG A 216 -16.02 4.25 13.58
N ILE A 217 -15.56 3.14 13.01
CA ILE A 217 -15.51 1.84 13.69
C ILE A 217 -14.22 1.77 14.53
N ASN A 218 -14.37 1.33 15.78
CA ASN A 218 -13.28 1.05 16.69
C ASN A 218 -13.39 -0.39 17.19
N ILE A 219 -12.34 -1.17 17.03
CA ILE A 219 -12.27 -2.58 17.39
C ILE A 219 -11.44 -2.74 18.64
N VAL A 220 -12.07 -3.19 19.72
CA VAL A 220 -11.42 -3.47 21.00
C VAL A 220 -11.26 -4.98 21.14
N TYR A 221 -10.03 -5.50 21.04
CA TYR A 221 -9.75 -6.91 21.21
C TYR A 221 -9.88 -7.34 22.66
N LEU A 222 -10.52 -8.48 22.89
CA LEU A 222 -10.75 -9.05 24.23
C LEU A 222 -9.82 -10.25 24.44
N PRO A 223 -8.89 -10.19 25.40
CA PRO A 223 -8.03 -11.31 25.74
C PRO A 223 -8.85 -12.52 26.21
N GLN A 224 -8.39 -13.75 25.90
CA GLN A 224 -9.11 -14.99 26.23
C GLN A 224 -9.33 -15.20 27.74
N HIS A 225 -8.47 -14.61 28.59
CA HIS A 225 -8.56 -14.73 30.04
C HIS A 225 -9.45 -13.66 30.72
N TRP A 226 -10.11 -12.80 29.94
CA TRP A 226 -11.07 -11.81 30.44
C TRP A 226 -12.52 -12.34 30.37
N GLN A 227 -12.68 -13.64 30.70
CA GLN A 227 -14.00 -14.28 30.80
C GLN A 227 -14.58 -14.15 32.20
#